data_795b68b2c97b289461a897c4f7ae9237
#
_entry.id   795b68b2c97b289461a897c4f7ae9237
#
_cell.length_a   1.000
_cell.length_b   1.000
_cell.length_c   1.000
_cell.angle_alpha   90.00
_cell.angle_beta   90.00
_cell.angle_gamma   90.00
#
_symmetry.space_group_name_H-M   'P 1'
#
loop_
_entity.id
_entity.type
_entity.pdbx_description
1 polymer ?
#
loop_
_entity_poly.entity_id
_entity_poly.type
_entity_poly.pdbx_seq_one_letter_code
_entity_poly.pdbx_strand_id
1 'polypeptide(L)'
;KSTKAVGWYIDEYKQAQVSMNLTNFNVTSPHQAFDEVCMQAHKRGLRVTGSELVGLIPLSALLNAGLHYLHKQGQSQGIPENDIIHIAIKSLGLDDLGEFNPKEKIIEFRVAEKYGALANSSITDFIDELSSNSPAPGGGSVSALAGALAAGLSAMVGNLTIGKKGFEDSVTEMNNLAINSQK
;
A
#
# COMPACT_ATOMS: atom_id res chain seq x y z
N LYS A 1 -10.46 21.44 0.34
CA LYS A 1 -10.35 21.97 1.71
C LYS A 1 -9.24 21.20 2.43
N SER A 2 -8.73 21.72 3.54
CA SER A 2 -7.66 21.08 4.33
C SER A 2 -6.32 20.91 3.61
N THR A 3 -6.04 21.75 2.63
CA THR A 3 -4.76 21.81 1.92
C THR A 3 -4.31 23.26 1.82
N LYS A 4 -3.04 23.49 2.11
CA LYS A 4 -2.36 24.75 1.81
C LYS A 4 -1.30 24.44 0.76
N ALA A 5 -1.24 25.24 -0.30
CA ALA A 5 -0.35 25.01 -1.41
C ALA A 5 0.38 26.31 -1.80
N VAL A 6 1.61 26.15 -2.29
CA VAL A 6 2.41 27.22 -2.88
C VAL A 6 3.17 26.62 -4.07
N GLY A 7 3.29 27.40 -5.13
CA GLY A 7 4.05 27.02 -6.31
C GLY A 7 5.31 27.87 -6.44
N TRP A 8 6.43 27.25 -6.83
CA TRP A 8 7.66 27.93 -7.19
C TRP A 8 8.45 27.15 -8.24
N TYR A 9 9.49 27.76 -8.75
CA TYR A 9 10.44 27.11 -9.66
C TYR A 9 11.68 26.68 -8.87
N ILE A 10 12.15 25.46 -9.11
CA ILE A 10 13.36 24.90 -8.50
C ILE A 10 14.44 24.88 -9.57
N ASP A 11 15.46 25.73 -9.39
CA ASP A 11 16.55 25.87 -10.35
C ASP A 11 17.40 24.62 -10.48
N GLU A 12 17.60 23.86 -9.39
CA GLU A 12 18.36 22.64 -9.34
C GLU A 12 17.76 21.53 -10.21
N TYR A 13 16.45 21.43 -10.22
CA TYR A 13 15.71 20.42 -11.02
C TYR A 13 15.22 21.00 -12.37
N LYS A 14 15.34 22.31 -12.55
CA LYS A 14 14.78 23.05 -13.71
C LYS A 14 13.31 22.75 -13.95
N GLN A 15 12.56 22.64 -12.87
CA GLN A 15 11.14 22.28 -12.85
C GLN A 15 10.34 23.21 -11.95
N ALA A 16 9.08 23.41 -12.32
CA ALA A 16 8.10 24.01 -11.42
C ALA A 16 7.58 22.97 -10.43
N GLN A 17 7.47 23.35 -9.17
CA GLN A 17 6.95 22.51 -8.10
C GLN A 17 5.72 23.14 -7.46
N VAL A 18 4.76 22.32 -7.09
CA VAL A 18 3.65 22.68 -6.21
C VAL A 18 3.86 21.96 -4.89
N SER A 19 4.25 22.70 -3.85
CA SER A 19 4.35 22.14 -2.49
C SER A 19 3.02 22.27 -1.77
N MET A 20 2.64 21.22 -1.06
CA MET A 20 1.36 21.15 -0.38
C MET A 20 1.49 20.63 1.04
N ASN A 21 0.86 21.32 1.99
CA ASN A 21 0.61 20.81 3.32
C ASN A 21 -0.82 20.28 3.42
N LEU A 22 -0.97 18.98 3.57
CA LEU A 22 -2.26 18.35 3.83
C LEU A 22 -2.57 18.45 5.33
N THR A 23 -3.30 19.49 5.73
CA THR A 23 -3.59 19.75 7.16
C THR A 23 -4.55 18.77 7.78
N ASN A 24 -5.28 18.02 6.95
CA ASN A 24 -6.08 16.87 7.33
C ASN A 24 -6.18 15.91 6.14
N PHE A 25 -5.36 14.88 6.13
CA PHE A 25 -5.31 13.90 5.03
C PHE A 25 -6.54 12.99 4.94
N ASN A 26 -7.36 12.93 6.00
CA ASN A 26 -8.66 12.22 5.95
C ASN A 26 -9.73 13.03 5.18
N VAL A 27 -9.54 14.35 5.03
CA VAL A 27 -10.45 15.22 4.26
C VAL A 27 -9.93 15.45 2.84
N THR A 28 -8.63 15.61 2.69
CA THR A 28 -7.95 15.73 1.40
C THR A 28 -6.75 14.80 1.42
N SER A 29 -6.93 13.64 0.82
CA SER A 29 -5.90 12.60 0.79
C SER A 29 -4.75 12.94 -0.19
N PRO A 30 -3.56 12.31 -0.04
CA PRO A 30 -2.44 12.53 -0.95
C PRO A 30 -2.80 12.30 -2.43
N HIS A 31 -3.53 11.20 -2.74
CA HIS A 31 -3.93 10.90 -4.11
C HIS A 31 -4.91 11.93 -4.69
N GLN A 32 -5.86 12.43 -3.88
CA GLN A 32 -6.77 13.50 -4.34
C GLN A 32 -6.01 14.79 -4.65
N ALA A 33 -5.05 15.16 -3.79
CA ALA A 33 -4.24 16.35 -4.01
C ALA A 33 -3.36 16.20 -5.26
N PHE A 34 -2.73 15.04 -5.43
CA PHE A 34 -1.88 14.75 -6.59
C PHE A 34 -2.69 14.70 -7.90
N ASP A 35 -3.81 13.97 -7.93
CA ASP A 35 -4.69 13.89 -9.10
C ASP A 35 -5.21 15.27 -9.51
N GLU A 36 -5.55 16.15 -8.55
CA GLU A 36 -5.96 17.52 -8.84
C GLU A 36 -4.82 18.34 -9.47
N VAL A 37 -3.60 18.23 -8.97
CA VAL A 37 -2.42 18.88 -9.57
C VAL A 37 -2.19 18.35 -10.99
N CYS A 38 -2.26 17.04 -11.20
CA CYS A 38 -2.14 16.44 -12.53
C CYS A 38 -3.20 16.98 -13.50
N MET A 39 -4.45 17.06 -13.07
CA MET A 39 -5.56 17.59 -13.86
C MET A 39 -5.33 19.07 -14.21
N GLN A 40 -4.92 19.88 -13.24
CA GLN A 40 -4.68 21.32 -13.47
C GLN A 40 -3.45 21.56 -14.35
N ALA A 41 -2.41 20.74 -14.23
CA ALA A 41 -1.24 20.79 -15.11
C ALA A 41 -1.64 20.45 -16.55
N HIS A 42 -2.39 19.36 -16.74
CA HIS A 42 -2.85 18.91 -18.05
C HIS A 42 -3.69 19.97 -18.77
N LYS A 43 -4.61 20.65 -18.06
CA LYS A 43 -5.41 21.75 -18.62
C LYS A 43 -4.54 22.93 -19.13
N ARG A 44 -3.30 23.04 -18.68
CA ARG A 44 -2.33 24.08 -19.08
C ARG A 44 -1.27 23.57 -20.06
N GLY A 45 -1.43 22.34 -20.59
CA GLY A 45 -0.46 21.73 -21.49
C GLY A 45 0.83 21.26 -20.79
N LEU A 46 0.80 21.11 -19.47
CA LEU A 46 1.93 20.67 -18.66
C LEU A 46 1.74 19.21 -18.23
N ARG A 47 2.86 18.54 -17.98
CA ARG A 47 2.90 17.17 -17.44
C ARG A 47 3.54 17.19 -16.06
N VAL A 48 2.89 16.52 -15.11
CA VAL A 48 3.51 16.16 -13.82
C VAL A 48 4.41 14.96 -14.04
N THR A 49 5.64 15.04 -13.57
CA THR A 49 6.65 13.98 -13.70
C THR A 49 6.68 13.06 -12.49
N GLY A 50 6.36 13.55 -11.31
CA GLY A 50 6.33 12.78 -10.08
C GLY A 50 6.04 13.68 -8.88
N SER A 51 6.28 13.15 -7.70
CA SER A 51 6.17 13.89 -6.44
C SER A 51 7.25 13.49 -5.45
N GLU A 52 7.43 14.31 -4.44
CA GLU A 52 8.35 14.06 -3.34
C GLU A 52 7.62 14.15 -2.01
N LEU A 53 7.88 13.21 -1.13
CA LEU A 53 7.43 13.28 0.26
C LEU A 53 8.50 13.95 1.13
N VAL A 54 8.17 15.11 1.67
CA VAL A 54 8.98 15.78 2.68
C VAL A 54 8.55 15.32 4.07
N GLY A 55 9.43 14.63 4.78
CA GLY A 55 9.17 14.08 6.12
C GLY A 55 8.57 12.67 6.10
N LEU A 56 7.58 12.44 6.92
CA LEU A 56 6.95 11.13 7.15
C LEU A 56 5.49 11.13 6.73
N ILE A 57 4.96 9.92 6.44
CA ILE A 57 3.57 9.72 6.05
C ILE A 57 2.93 8.63 6.93
N PRO A 58 1.67 8.79 7.38
CA PRO A 58 0.91 7.71 8.00
C PRO A 58 0.67 6.56 7.01
N LEU A 59 0.79 5.31 7.48
CA LEU A 59 0.52 4.12 6.67
C LEU A 59 -0.85 4.17 6.01
N SER A 60 -1.88 4.54 6.76
CA SER A 60 -3.25 4.64 6.24
C SER A 60 -3.40 5.59 5.06
N ALA A 61 -2.62 6.67 5.00
CA ALA A 61 -2.65 7.61 3.87
C ALA A 61 -2.08 6.99 2.58
N LEU A 62 -1.02 6.18 2.69
CA LEU A 62 -0.46 5.41 1.57
C LEU A 62 -1.37 4.28 1.14
N LEU A 63 -1.91 3.49 2.08
CA LEU A 63 -2.84 2.42 1.77
C LEU A 63 -4.07 2.95 1.02
N ASN A 64 -4.66 4.04 1.50
CA ASN A 64 -5.80 4.68 0.82
C ASN A 64 -5.44 5.14 -0.61
N ALA A 65 -4.22 5.63 -0.82
CA ALA A 65 -3.76 6.01 -2.15
C ALA A 65 -3.59 4.78 -3.06
N GLY A 66 -2.96 3.72 -2.58
CA GLY A 66 -2.79 2.47 -3.34
C GLY A 66 -4.13 1.84 -3.72
N LEU A 67 -5.06 1.73 -2.77
CA LEU A 67 -6.42 1.22 -3.01
C LEU A 67 -7.19 2.08 -4.02
N HIS A 68 -7.05 3.43 -3.95
CA HIS A 68 -7.65 4.32 -4.93
C HIS A 68 -7.15 4.03 -6.36
N TYR A 69 -5.85 3.86 -6.56
CA TYR A 69 -5.29 3.60 -7.87
C TYR A 69 -5.59 2.19 -8.37
N LEU A 70 -5.61 1.18 -7.50
CA LEU A 70 -6.08 -0.17 -7.85
C LEU A 70 -7.52 -0.15 -8.33
N HIS A 71 -8.42 0.52 -7.60
CA HIS A 71 -9.81 0.68 -8.01
C HIS A 71 -9.93 1.39 -9.36
N LYS A 72 -9.20 2.49 -9.56
CA LYS A 72 -9.19 3.27 -10.81
C LYS A 72 -8.71 2.45 -12.00
N GLN A 73 -7.86 1.44 -11.78
CA GLN A 73 -7.33 0.53 -12.79
C GLN A 73 -8.18 -0.75 -12.96
N GLY A 74 -9.26 -0.92 -12.21
CA GLY A 74 -10.08 -2.13 -12.22
C GLY A 74 -9.37 -3.36 -11.67
N GLN A 75 -8.35 -3.15 -10.81
CA GLN A 75 -7.57 -4.22 -10.19
C GLN A 75 -8.15 -4.63 -8.83
N SER A 76 -7.79 -5.83 -8.36
CA SER A 76 -8.13 -6.29 -7.02
C SER A 76 -7.56 -5.36 -5.94
N GLN A 77 -8.36 -5.08 -4.91
CA GLN A 77 -7.92 -4.36 -3.71
C GLN A 77 -7.51 -5.30 -2.57
N GLY A 78 -7.74 -6.62 -2.71
CA GLY A 78 -7.41 -7.65 -1.74
C GLY A 78 -6.01 -8.26 -1.99
N ILE A 79 -5.02 -7.43 -2.20
CA ILE A 79 -3.60 -7.82 -2.36
C ILE A 79 -2.82 -7.51 -1.07
N PRO A 80 -1.63 -8.08 -0.88
CA PRO A 80 -0.80 -7.83 0.29
C PRO A 80 -0.51 -6.33 0.52
N GLU A 81 -0.41 -5.93 1.79
CA GLU A 81 -0.17 -4.53 2.19
C GLU A 81 1.05 -3.92 1.49
N ASN A 82 2.15 -4.66 1.39
CA ASN A 82 3.36 -4.19 0.72
C ASN A 82 3.13 -3.88 -0.77
N ASP A 83 2.26 -4.64 -1.44
CA ASP A 83 1.93 -4.42 -2.84
C ASP A 83 1.05 -3.17 -2.99
N ILE A 84 0.11 -2.93 -2.06
CA ILE A 84 -0.69 -1.69 -2.02
C ILE A 84 0.22 -0.48 -1.83
N ILE A 85 1.19 -0.57 -0.91
CA ILE A 85 2.19 0.49 -0.68
C ILE A 85 3.01 0.72 -1.95
N HIS A 86 3.47 -0.34 -2.61
CA HIS A 86 4.21 -0.24 -3.86
C HIS A 86 3.39 0.48 -4.96
N ILE A 87 2.12 0.12 -5.12
CA ILE A 87 1.21 0.80 -6.06
C ILE A 87 1.06 2.29 -5.72
N ALA A 88 0.93 2.63 -4.43
CA ALA A 88 0.85 4.02 -3.99
C ALA A 88 2.11 4.81 -4.36
N ILE A 89 3.30 4.26 -4.06
CA ILE A 89 4.60 4.89 -4.37
C ILE A 89 4.72 5.16 -5.87
N LYS A 90 4.45 4.13 -6.69
CA LYS A 90 4.55 4.26 -8.15
C LYS A 90 3.52 5.21 -8.75
N SER A 91 2.27 5.13 -8.30
CA SER A 91 1.19 5.95 -8.85
C SER A 91 1.30 7.43 -8.47
N LEU A 92 1.85 7.72 -7.30
CA LEU A 92 2.15 9.08 -6.85
C LEU A 92 3.50 9.59 -7.35
N GLY A 93 4.35 8.73 -7.93
CA GLY A 93 5.71 9.08 -8.36
C GLY A 93 6.61 9.52 -7.21
N LEU A 94 6.49 8.87 -6.04
CA LEU A 94 7.22 9.24 -4.82
C LEU A 94 8.71 8.84 -4.87
N ASP A 95 9.09 7.99 -5.82
CA ASP A 95 10.45 7.53 -6.05
C ASP A 95 11.11 8.16 -7.28
N ASP A 96 10.51 9.17 -7.87
CA ASP A 96 11.00 9.84 -9.10
C ASP A 96 12.29 10.64 -8.86
N LEU A 97 12.40 11.30 -7.71
CA LEU A 97 13.55 12.14 -7.35
C LEU A 97 14.59 11.41 -6.48
N GLY A 98 14.25 10.22 -5.98
CA GLY A 98 15.11 9.41 -5.13
C GLY A 98 14.38 8.22 -4.57
N GLU A 99 15.10 7.26 -4.01
CA GLU A 99 14.51 6.05 -3.45
C GLU A 99 13.54 6.37 -2.30
N PHE A 100 12.31 5.88 -2.41
CA PHE A 100 11.33 5.90 -1.33
C PHE A 100 11.45 4.62 -0.49
N ASN A 101 12.09 4.70 0.67
CA ASN A 101 12.19 3.57 1.59
C ASN A 101 10.99 3.56 2.56
N PRO A 102 10.04 2.61 2.45
CA PRO A 102 8.88 2.54 3.34
C PRO A 102 9.24 2.45 4.83
N LYS A 103 10.33 1.73 5.17
CA LYS A 103 10.78 1.57 6.57
C LYS A 103 11.23 2.89 7.20
N GLU A 104 11.65 3.84 6.39
CA GLU A 104 12.13 5.16 6.84
C GLU A 104 11.06 6.24 6.72
N LYS A 105 10.14 6.10 5.78
CA LYS A 105 9.16 7.14 5.44
C LYS A 105 7.79 6.92 6.05
N ILE A 106 7.41 5.68 6.39
CA ILE A 106 6.12 5.37 7.01
C ILE A 106 6.26 5.41 8.53
N ILE A 107 5.39 6.20 9.19
CA ILE A 107 5.42 6.42 10.64
C ILE A 107 5.32 5.10 11.38
N GLU A 108 4.32 4.28 11.05
CA GLU A 108 4.04 3.02 11.71
C GLU A 108 5.22 2.04 11.59
N PHE A 109 5.91 2.01 10.47
CA PHE A 109 7.06 1.13 10.27
C PHE A 109 8.31 1.57 11.04
N ARG A 110 8.41 2.87 11.33
CA ARG A 110 9.49 3.41 12.16
C ARG A 110 9.28 3.14 13.65
N VAL A 111 8.04 3.07 14.10
CA VAL A 111 7.70 2.88 15.51
C VAL A 111 7.23 1.45 15.83
N ALA A 112 6.99 0.62 14.80
CA ALA A 112 6.59 -0.76 14.99
C ALA A 112 7.68 -1.52 15.75
N GLU A 113 7.30 -2.15 16.85
CA GLU A 113 8.14 -3.17 17.47
C GLU A 113 8.33 -4.33 16.48
N LYS A 114 9.53 -4.90 16.44
CA LYS A 114 9.79 -6.07 15.60
C LYS A 114 8.78 -7.17 15.98
N TYR A 115 8.15 -7.77 14.97
CA TYR A 115 7.34 -8.98 15.15
C TYR A 115 8.09 -9.97 16.05
N GLY A 116 7.37 -10.69 16.91
CA GLY A 116 7.96 -11.69 17.79
C GLY A 116 8.77 -12.73 17.02
N ALA A 117 9.70 -13.40 17.69
CA ALA A 117 10.64 -14.34 17.06
C ALA A 117 9.92 -15.39 16.19
N LEU A 118 8.76 -15.86 16.62
CA LEU A 118 7.96 -16.87 15.91
C LEU A 118 7.44 -16.39 14.54
N ALA A 119 7.02 -15.13 14.45
CA ALA A 119 6.52 -14.56 13.19
C ALA A 119 7.64 -14.26 12.18
N ASN A 120 8.88 -14.21 12.64
CA ASN A 120 10.08 -13.98 11.81
C ASN A 120 10.85 -15.27 11.51
N SER A 121 10.42 -16.42 12.04
CA SER A 121 11.07 -17.71 11.77
C SER A 121 10.79 -18.18 10.33
N SER A 122 11.73 -18.92 9.76
CA SER A 122 11.46 -19.65 8.54
C SER A 122 10.44 -20.78 8.81
N ILE A 123 9.79 -21.29 7.77
CA ILE A 123 8.89 -22.44 7.90
C ILE A 123 9.66 -23.65 8.48
N THR A 124 10.90 -23.84 8.08
CA THR A 124 11.75 -24.93 8.61
C THR A 124 12.02 -24.74 10.09
N ASP A 125 12.48 -23.56 10.50
CA ASP A 125 12.75 -23.25 11.91
C ASP A 125 11.50 -23.37 12.78
N PHE A 126 10.33 -22.96 12.26
CA PHE A 126 9.06 -23.15 12.94
C PHE A 126 8.72 -24.61 13.16
N ILE A 127 8.94 -25.47 12.16
CA ILE A 127 8.69 -26.91 12.24
C ILE A 127 9.68 -27.58 13.22
N ASP A 128 10.95 -27.19 13.17
CA ASP A 128 11.99 -27.73 14.06
C ASP A 128 11.69 -27.37 15.52
N GLU A 129 11.33 -26.10 15.80
CA GLU A 129 10.93 -25.70 17.14
C GLU A 129 9.65 -26.36 17.62
N LEU A 130 8.64 -26.52 16.73
CA LEU A 130 7.39 -27.21 17.04
C LEU A 130 7.61 -28.69 17.40
N SER A 131 8.58 -29.37 16.79
CA SER A 131 8.91 -30.75 17.04
C SER A 131 9.84 -30.98 18.22
N SER A 132 10.35 -29.91 18.83
CA SER A 132 11.23 -29.93 19.98
C SER A 132 10.46 -30.22 21.28
N ASN A 133 11.17 -30.24 22.40
CA ASN A 133 10.57 -30.30 23.74
C ASN A 133 10.16 -28.95 24.31
N SER A 134 10.15 -27.88 23.48
CA SER A 134 9.70 -26.55 23.84
C SER A 134 8.19 -26.51 24.05
N PRO A 135 7.66 -25.79 25.06
CA PRO A 135 6.23 -25.63 25.24
C PRO A 135 5.56 -24.71 24.21
N ALA A 136 6.34 -24.01 23.39
CA ALA A 136 5.89 -23.11 22.31
C ALA A 136 6.88 -23.16 21.12
N PRO A 137 6.36 -23.15 19.85
CA PRO A 137 4.96 -23.03 19.43
C PRO A 137 4.15 -24.29 19.73
N GLY A 138 2.86 -24.13 19.99
CA GLY A 138 1.94 -25.23 20.24
C GLY A 138 0.75 -25.24 19.27
N GLY A 139 -0.28 -26.03 19.58
CA GLY A 139 -1.46 -26.21 18.73
C GLY A 139 -2.17 -24.90 18.34
N GLY A 140 -2.16 -23.88 19.19
CA GLY A 140 -2.71 -22.55 18.88
C GLY A 140 -1.95 -21.87 17.74
N SER A 141 -0.61 -21.89 17.79
CA SER A 141 0.24 -21.32 16.73
C SER A 141 0.07 -22.06 15.41
N VAL A 142 -0.04 -23.39 15.46
CA VAL A 142 -0.28 -24.23 14.28
C VAL A 142 -1.65 -23.93 13.66
N SER A 143 -2.69 -23.85 14.49
CA SER A 143 -4.04 -23.54 14.02
C SER A 143 -4.14 -22.14 13.40
N ALA A 144 -3.48 -21.15 14.01
CA ALA A 144 -3.41 -19.78 13.47
C ALA A 144 -2.68 -19.76 12.11
N LEU A 145 -1.55 -20.45 11.99
CA LEU A 145 -0.82 -20.55 10.72
C LEU A 145 -1.67 -21.25 9.65
N ALA A 146 -2.32 -22.36 9.97
CA ALA A 146 -3.21 -23.06 9.04
C ALA A 146 -4.37 -22.16 8.57
N GLY A 147 -4.97 -21.40 9.49
CA GLY A 147 -6.00 -20.40 9.15
C GLY A 147 -5.48 -19.32 8.22
N ALA A 148 -4.31 -18.77 8.50
CA ALA A 148 -3.67 -17.75 7.65
C ALA A 148 -3.35 -18.28 6.24
N LEU A 149 -2.87 -19.54 6.13
CA LEU A 149 -2.61 -20.17 4.84
C LEU A 149 -3.90 -20.39 4.05
N ALA A 150 -4.99 -20.82 4.69
CA ALA A 150 -6.30 -20.97 4.05
C ALA A 150 -6.86 -19.63 3.56
N ALA A 151 -6.74 -18.58 4.37
CA ALA A 151 -7.12 -17.23 3.99
C ALA A 151 -6.28 -16.72 2.80
N GLY A 152 -4.97 -16.93 2.83
CA GLY A 152 -4.07 -16.60 1.72
C GLY A 152 -4.46 -17.28 0.40
N LEU A 153 -4.81 -18.57 0.44
CA LEU A 153 -5.31 -19.30 -0.73
C LEU A 153 -6.64 -18.74 -1.23
N SER A 154 -7.55 -18.35 -0.33
CA SER A 154 -8.83 -17.73 -0.69
C SER A 154 -8.62 -16.36 -1.38
N ALA A 155 -7.72 -15.55 -0.82
CA ALA A 155 -7.32 -14.27 -1.45
C ALA A 155 -6.72 -14.50 -2.85
N MET A 156 -5.86 -15.50 -3.00
CA MET A 156 -5.25 -15.86 -4.29
C MET A 156 -6.32 -16.19 -5.34
N VAL A 157 -7.33 -17.00 -4.97
CA VAL A 157 -8.45 -17.33 -5.89
C VAL A 157 -9.19 -16.08 -6.33
N GLY A 158 -9.53 -15.19 -5.39
CA GLY A 158 -10.17 -13.91 -5.69
C GLY A 158 -9.32 -13.08 -6.67
N ASN A 159 -8.05 -12.90 -6.36
CA ASN A 159 -7.12 -12.08 -7.15
C ASN A 159 -6.91 -12.65 -8.57
N LEU A 160 -6.79 -13.97 -8.72
CA LEU A 160 -6.59 -14.63 -10.02
C LEU A 160 -7.86 -14.67 -10.88
N THR A 161 -9.03 -14.47 -10.29
CA THR A 161 -10.32 -14.49 -11.01
C THR A 161 -10.68 -13.11 -11.56
N ILE A 162 -10.27 -12.03 -10.87
CA ILE A 162 -10.51 -10.64 -11.30
C ILE A 162 -9.79 -10.38 -12.63
N GLY A 163 -10.54 -9.85 -13.61
CA GLY A 163 -10.03 -9.58 -14.97
C GLY A 163 -9.96 -10.79 -15.88
N LYS A 164 -10.37 -11.99 -15.42
CA LYS A 164 -10.40 -13.20 -16.23
C LYS A 164 -11.67 -13.23 -17.08
N LYS A 165 -11.50 -13.53 -18.36
CA LYS A 165 -12.62 -13.62 -19.31
C LYS A 165 -13.62 -14.69 -18.89
N GLY A 166 -14.92 -14.33 -18.87
CA GLY A 166 -16.03 -15.20 -18.47
C GLY A 166 -16.38 -15.14 -16.98
N PHE A 167 -15.73 -14.23 -16.22
CA PHE A 167 -16.00 -14.01 -14.81
C PHE A 167 -16.34 -12.54 -14.49
N GLU A 168 -16.79 -11.80 -15.50
CA GLU A 168 -17.08 -10.37 -15.41
C GLU A 168 -18.14 -10.06 -14.34
N ASP A 169 -19.14 -10.92 -14.21
CA ASP A 169 -20.23 -10.79 -13.23
C ASP A 169 -19.79 -11.08 -11.78
N SER A 170 -18.66 -11.77 -11.60
CA SER A 170 -18.15 -12.18 -10.30
C SER A 170 -17.12 -11.22 -9.70
N VAL A 171 -16.75 -10.16 -10.40
CA VAL A 171 -15.65 -9.24 -10.00
C VAL A 171 -15.86 -8.67 -8.58
N THR A 172 -17.09 -8.21 -8.27
CA THR A 172 -17.39 -7.63 -6.96
C THR A 172 -17.27 -8.67 -5.84
N GLU A 173 -17.78 -9.89 -6.06
CA GLU A 173 -17.71 -10.98 -5.09
C GLU A 173 -16.26 -11.42 -4.86
N MET A 174 -15.50 -11.59 -5.91
CA MET A 174 -14.08 -11.99 -5.86
C MET A 174 -13.21 -10.92 -5.18
N ASN A 175 -13.49 -9.65 -5.44
CA ASN A 175 -12.78 -8.56 -4.75
C ASN A 175 -13.11 -8.54 -3.25
N ASN A 176 -14.36 -8.73 -2.88
CA ASN A 176 -14.76 -8.83 -1.47
C ASN A 176 -14.13 -10.06 -0.78
N LEU A 177 -14.10 -11.21 -1.47
CA LEU A 177 -13.41 -12.41 -0.98
C LEU A 177 -11.94 -12.12 -0.70
N ALA A 178 -11.23 -11.54 -1.66
CA ALA A 178 -9.81 -11.22 -1.52
C ALA A 178 -9.57 -10.22 -0.37
N ILE A 179 -10.34 -9.13 -0.27
CA ILE A 179 -10.23 -8.12 0.81
C ILE A 179 -10.47 -8.75 2.20
N ASN A 180 -11.50 -9.58 2.32
CA ASN A 180 -11.85 -10.18 3.62
C ASN A 180 -10.82 -11.23 4.06
N SER A 181 -10.17 -11.90 3.12
CA SER A 181 -9.13 -12.89 3.39
C SER A 181 -7.77 -12.26 3.78
N GLN A 182 -7.60 -10.95 3.61
CA GLN A 182 -6.39 -10.22 4.04
C GLN A 182 -6.51 -9.61 5.45
N LYS A 183 -7.68 -9.69 6.07
CA LYS A 183 -7.94 -9.21 7.45
C LYS A 183 -7.62 -10.27 8.49
#